data_a9c03883cc8f6277369da837aa90448a
#
_entry.id   a9c03883cc8f6277369da837aa90448a
#
_cell.length_a   1.000
_cell.length_b   1.000
_cell.length_c   1.000
_cell.angle_alpha   90.00
_cell.angle_beta   90.00
_cell.angle_gamma   90.00
#
_symmetry.space_group_name_H-M   'P 1'
#
loop_
_entity.id
_entity.type
_entity.pdbx_description
1 polymer ?
#
loop_
_entity_poly.entity_id
_entity_poly.type
_entity_poly.pdbx_seq_one_letter_code
_entity_poly.pdbx_strand_id
1 'polypeptide(L)'
;MGLPVADFTLLLATTDEFCLLQPLRDRMKLVLRYEFYSDEELAIVLLHRITALRWSVDDVVLVHIAYRSRGTPRLALRLLQSCHRVARSVDDKTITAAHLHRACELEEIDDLGLGPNEQKYLRLLEAGPIRLNVVASMLALPTRTVSQVIEQFLLRAGLIAKDKSGLRELTAKGRDRVSNACQQTV
;
A
#
# COMPACT_ATOMS: atom_id res chain seq x y z
N MET A 1 21.06 -22.75 -36.07
CA MET A 1 19.98 -22.34 -36.97
C MET A 1 19.29 -21.15 -36.34
N GLY A 2 19.34 -19.94 -36.92
CA GLY A 2 18.64 -18.76 -36.43
C GLY A 2 17.26 -18.72 -37.09
N LEU A 3 16.22 -18.50 -36.29
CA LEU A 3 14.88 -18.24 -36.83
C LEU A 3 14.77 -16.74 -37.15
N PRO A 4 14.28 -16.35 -38.34
CA PRO A 4 13.99 -14.96 -38.62
C PRO A 4 12.85 -14.48 -37.76
N VAL A 5 13.08 -13.43 -36.94
CA VAL A 5 12.09 -12.80 -36.10
C VAL A 5 11.80 -11.42 -36.70
N ALA A 6 10.53 -11.09 -36.87
CA ALA A 6 10.12 -9.73 -37.28
C ALA A 6 10.56 -8.68 -36.24
N ASP A 7 10.69 -7.43 -36.69
CA ASP A 7 11.01 -6.33 -35.79
C ASP A 7 9.98 -6.25 -34.64
N PHE A 8 10.48 -6.15 -33.43
CA PHE A 8 9.62 -6.05 -32.22
C PHE A 8 10.20 -5.09 -31.19
N THR A 9 9.33 -4.57 -30.35
CA THR A 9 9.71 -3.78 -29.17
C THR A 9 9.53 -4.64 -27.93
N LEU A 10 10.59 -4.79 -27.14
CA LEU A 10 10.57 -5.53 -25.89
C LEU A 10 10.40 -4.56 -24.73
N LEU A 11 9.32 -4.73 -23.95
CA LEU A 11 9.05 -4.03 -22.71
C LEU A 11 9.10 -5.04 -21.56
N LEU A 12 9.93 -4.76 -20.56
CA LEU A 12 10.04 -5.55 -19.35
C LEU A 12 9.66 -4.68 -18.14
N ALA A 13 8.94 -5.27 -17.20
CA ALA A 13 8.62 -4.63 -15.92
C ALA A 13 8.98 -5.58 -14.77
N THR A 14 9.68 -5.06 -13.78
CA THR A 14 10.08 -5.83 -12.60
C THR A 14 10.18 -4.91 -11.39
N THR A 15 9.93 -5.43 -10.21
CA THR A 15 10.22 -4.78 -8.93
C THR A 15 11.62 -5.11 -8.42
N ASP A 16 12.34 -6.01 -9.09
CA ASP A 16 13.64 -6.53 -8.68
C ASP A 16 14.63 -6.52 -9.87
N GLU A 17 15.08 -5.31 -10.21
CA GLU A 17 15.99 -5.06 -11.33
C GLU A 17 17.27 -5.90 -11.22
N PHE A 18 17.78 -6.09 -10.00
CA PHE A 18 19.05 -6.78 -9.77
C PHE A 18 18.95 -8.31 -9.89
N CYS A 19 17.74 -8.88 -9.88
CA CYS A 19 17.53 -10.30 -10.18
C CYS A 19 17.56 -10.60 -11.68
N LEU A 20 17.52 -9.59 -12.56
CA LEU A 20 17.70 -9.79 -13.99
C LEU A 20 19.15 -10.07 -14.31
N LEU A 21 19.37 -11.01 -15.24
CA LEU A 21 20.71 -11.32 -15.75
C LEU A 21 21.35 -10.06 -16.35
N GLN A 22 22.63 -9.83 -16.01
CA GLN A 22 23.40 -8.69 -16.51
C GLN A 22 23.31 -8.52 -18.04
N PRO A 23 23.51 -9.57 -18.87
CA PRO A 23 23.43 -9.44 -20.31
C PRO A 23 22.06 -8.96 -20.83
N LEU A 24 20.98 -9.22 -20.09
CA LEU A 24 19.64 -8.74 -20.43
C LEU A 24 19.50 -7.25 -20.09
N ARG A 25 19.98 -6.83 -18.92
CA ARG A 25 19.98 -5.42 -18.52
C ARG A 25 20.78 -4.54 -19.48
N ASP A 26 21.97 -5.01 -19.88
CA ASP A 26 22.87 -4.28 -20.79
C ASP A 26 22.31 -4.10 -22.20
N ARG A 27 21.33 -4.92 -22.59
CA ARG A 27 20.62 -4.80 -23.87
C ARG A 27 19.43 -3.85 -23.84
N MET A 28 18.97 -3.43 -22.65
CA MET A 28 17.88 -2.47 -22.51
C MET A 28 18.39 -1.07 -22.80
N LYS A 29 17.86 -0.43 -23.85
CA LYS A 29 18.27 0.93 -24.26
C LYS A 29 17.72 2.02 -23.32
N LEU A 30 16.63 1.73 -22.64
CA LEU A 30 15.95 2.67 -21.74
C LEU A 30 15.53 1.95 -20.46
N VAL A 31 15.85 2.55 -19.32
CA VAL A 31 15.43 2.10 -18.00
C VAL A 31 14.60 3.22 -17.38
N LEU A 32 13.33 2.94 -17.13
CA LEU A 32 12.41 3.85 -16.46
C LEU A 32 12.26 3.42 -14.99
N ARG A 33 12.48 4.34 -14.08
CA ARG A 33 12.25 4.13 -12.64
C ARG A 33 11.03 4.90 -12.22
N TYR A 34 10.09 4.18 -11.59
CA TYR A 34 8.85 4.74 -11.09
C TYR A 34 8.95 4.93 -9.58
N GLU A 35 8.46 6.07 -9.12
CA GLU A 35 8.32 6.40 -7.72
C GLU A 35 6.86 6.22 -7.25
N PHE A 36 6.65 6.30 -5.95
CA PHE A 36 5.30 6.33 -5.41
C PHE A 36 4.62 7.65 -5.77
N TYR A 37 3.35 7.58 -6.09
CA TYR A 37 2.54 8.76 -6.36
C TYR A 37 2.37 9.61 -5.10
N SER A 38 2.26 10.93 -5.28
CA SER A 38 1.76 11.83 -4.24
C SER A 38 0.25 11.65 -4.06
N ASP A 39 -0.28 12.18 -2.96
CA ASP A 39 -1.73 12.11 -2.69
C ASP A 39 -2.52 12.90 -3.74
N GLU A 40 -1.97 14.03 -4.23
CA GLU A 40 -2.57 14.84 -5.28
C GLU A 40 -2.62 14.09 -6.62
N GLU A 41 -1.53 13.43 -6.99
CA GLU A 41 -1.47 12.61 -8.21
C GLU A 41 -2.45 11.44 -8.13
N LEU A 42 -2.58 10.79 -6.96
CA LEU A 42 -3.57 9.74 -6.76
C LEU A 42 -5.00 10.27 -6.84
N ALA A 43 -5.27 11.46 -6.30
CA ALA A 43 -6.59 12.09 -6.44
C ALA A 43 -6.94 12.33 -7.92
N ILE A 44 -5.97 12.75 -8.75
CA ILE A 44 -6.16 12.90 -10.21
C ILE A 44 -6.45 11.54 -10.86
N VAL A 45 -5.73 10.48 -10.51
CA VAL A 45 -5.98 9.12 -11.02
C VAL A 45 -7.40 8.66 -10.67
N LEU A 46 -7.84 8.92 -9.43
CA LEU A 46 -9.20 8.60 -8.97
C LEU A 46 -10.24 9.42 -9.72
N LEU A 47 -10.01 10.72 -9.93
CA LEU A 47 -10.90 11.60 -10.69
C LEU A 47 -11.09 11.11 -12.13
N HIS A 48 -10.01 10.76 -12.81
CA HIS A 48 -10.09 10.17 -14.15
C HIS A 48 -10.92 8.88 -14.15
N ARG A 49 -10.76 8.05 -13.12
CA ARG A 49 -11.49 6.78 -13.02
C ARG A 49 -12.98 6.96 -12.78
N ILE A 50 -13.38 7.85 -11.85
CA ILE A 50 -14.79 8.12 -11.58
C ILE A 50 -15.48 8.75 -12.80
N THR A 51 -14.80 9.66 -13.50
CA THR A 51 -15.29 10.28 -14.73
C THR A 51 -15.56 9.22 -15.82
N ALA A 52 -14.59 8.32 -16.05
CA ALA A 52 -14.73 7.24 -17.02
C ALA A 52 -15.87 6.26 -16.68
N LEU A 53 -16.11 6.02 -15.38
CA LEU A 53 -17.19 5.15 -14.90
C LEU A 53 -18.52 5.87 -14.69
N ARG A 54 -18.53 7.19 -14.83
CA ARG A 54 -19.69 8.08 -14.55
C ARG A 54 -20.23 7.89 -13.13
N TRP A 55 -19.33 7.73 -12.16
CA TRP A 55 -19.70 7.63 -10.76
C TRP A 55 -19.77 9.01 -10.12
N SER A 56 -20.74 9.22 -9.24
CA SER A 56 -20.82 10.42 -8.39
C SER A 56 -20.10 10.16 -7.09
N VAL A 57 -19.14 11.01 -6.75
CA VAL A 57 -18.31 10.89 -5.55
C VAL A 57 -18.07 12.28 -4.98
N ASP A 58 -18.17 12.45 -3.67
CA ASP A 58 -17.82 13.70 -3.01
C ASP A 58 -16.31 13.94 -3.09
N ASP A 59 -15.88 15.16 -3.44
CA ASP A 59 -14.47 15.48 -3.66
C ASP A 59 -13.58 15.15 -2.44
N VAL A 60 -14.08 15.38 -1.23
CA VAL A 60 -13.38 15.05 0.02
C VAL A 60 -13.04 13.57 0.12
N VAL A 61 -13.88 12.68 -0.41
CA VAL A 61 -13.66 11.24 -0.39
C VAL A 61 -12.43 10.85 -1.22
N LEU A 62 -12.21 11.51 -2.37
CA LEU A 62 -11.05 11.23 -3.23
C LEU A 62 -9.74 11.52 -2.52
N VAL A 63 -9.65 12.64 -1.79
CA VAL A 63 -8.48 13.02 -1.01
C VAL A 63 -8.21 11.99 0.10
N HIS A 64 -9.25 11.57 0.80
CA HIS A 64 -9.11 10.57 1.87
C HIS A 64 -8.75 9.17 1.36
N ILE A 65 -9.23 8.77 0.18
CA ILE A 65 -8.82 7.53 -0.48
C ILE A 65 -7.35 7.63 -0.91
N ALA A 66 -6.94 8.74 -1.53
CA ALA A 66 -5.57 8.97 -1.97
C ALA A 66 -4.59 8.82 -0.80
N TYR A 67 -4.85 9.51 0.31
CA TYR A 67 -4.03 9.45 1.52
C TYR A 67 -3.86 8.02 2.06
N ARG A 68 -4.97 7.24 2.14
CA ARG A 68 -4.93 5.85 2.62
C ARG A 68 -4.27 4.88 1.64
N SER A 69 -4.02 5.31 0.42
CA SER A 69 -3.49 4.46 -0.66
C SER A 69 -1.97 4.37 -0.70
N ARG A 70 -1.28 5.09 0.19
CA ARG A 70 0.16 4.95 0.41
C ARG A 70 1.00 5.13 -0.87
N GLY A 71 0.60 6.04 -1.76
CA GLY A 71 1.26 6.30 -3.03
C GLY A 71 1.04 5.22 -4.10
N THR A 72 0.06 4.32 -3.94
CA THR A 72 -0.13 3.16 -4.82
C THR A 72 -1.49 3.21 -5.53
N PRO A 73 -1.55 3.43 -6.87
CA PRO A 73 -2.80 3.51 -7.62
C PRO A 73 -3.69 2.27 -7.48
N ARG A 74 -3.10 1.07 -7.39
CA ARG A 74 -3.86 -0.16 -7.20
C ARG A 74 -4.67 -0.15 -5.90
N LEU A 75 -4.07 0.36 -4.80
CA LEU A 75 -4.77 0.46 -3.51
C LEU A 75 -5.88 1.52 -3.58
N ALA A 76 -5.61 2.67 -4.22
CA ALA A 76 -6.59 3.73 -4.42
C ALA A 76 -7.82 3.24 -5.19
N LEU A 77 -7.61 2.58 -6.31
CA LEU A 77 -8.69 2.05 -7.14
C LEU A 77 -9.46 0.93 -6.42
N ARG A 78 -8.77 0.08 -5.66
CA ARG A 78 -9.42 -0.97 -4.86
C ARG A 78 -10.32 -0.38 -3.79
N LEU A 79 -9.82 0.60 -3.01
CA LEU A 79 -10.61 1.23 -1.96
C LEU A 79 -11.80 2.02 -2.54
N LEU A 80 -11.61 2.72 -3.68
CA LEU A 80 -12.72 3.37 -4.40
C LEU A 80 -13.81 2.36 -4.81
N GLN A 81 -13.41 1.19 -5.31
CA GLN A 81 -14.35 0.13 -5.67
C GLN A 81 -15.09 -0.42 -4.45
N SER A 82 -14.41 -0.52 -3.30
CA SER A 82 -15.05 -0.93 -2.04
C SER A 82 -16.08 0.09 -1.59
N CYS A 83 -15.75 1.38 -1.64
CA CYS A 83 -16.70 2.46 -1.33
C CYS A 83 -17.93 2.41 -2.26
N HIS A 84 -17.72 2.16 -3.55
CA HIS A 84 -18.82 2.01 -4.50
C HIS A 84 -19.71 0.79 -4.19
N ARG A 85 -19.12 -0.36 -3.79
CA ARG A 85 -19.92 -1.53 -3.37
C ARG A 85 -20.76 -1.22 -2.14
N VAL A 86 -20.19 -0.51 -1.16
CA VAL A 86 -20.93 -0.08 0.04
C VAL A 86 -22.08 0.86 -0.33
N ALA A 87 -21.85 1.89 -1.14
CA ALA A 87 -22.89 2.82 -1.59
C ALA A 87 -24.02 2.07 -2.32
N ARG A 88 -23.66 1.14 -3.22
CA ARG A 88 -24.63 0.29 -3.93
C ARG A 88 -25.46 -0.60 -3.00
N SER A 89 -24.90 -1.06 -1.88
CA SER A 89 -25.61 -1.91 -0.94
C SER A 89 -26.73 -1.19 -0.17
N VAL A 90 -26.70 0.14 -0.15
CA VAL A 90 -27.72 1.02 0.48
C VAL A 90 -28.49 1.86 -0.56
N ASP A 91 -28.38 1.51 -1.85
CA ASP A 91 -29.00 2.18 -2.98
C ASP A 91 -28.62 3.67 -3.14
N ASP A 92 -27.48 4.08 -2.60
CA ASP A 92 -26.96 5.42 -2.77
C ASP A 92 -26.29 5.59 -4.14
N LYS A 93 -26.58 6.73 -4.79
CA LYS A 93 -26.02 7.08 -6.10
C LYS A 93 -24.68 7.79 -6.00
N THR A 94 -24.41 8.43 -4.86
CA THR A 94 -23.21 9.21 -4.61
C THR A 94 -22.38 8.57 -3.51
N ILE A 95 -21.09 8.40 -3.76
CA ILE A 95 -20.16 7.88 -2.76
C ILE A 95 -19.77 9.00 -1.80
N THR A 96 -20.06 8.83 -0.53
CA THR A 96 -19.84 9.82 0.54
C THR A 96 -18.78 9.36 1.53
N ALA A 97 -18.37 10.22 2.45
CA ALA A 97 -17.44 9.89 3.53
C ALA A 97 -17.94 8.73 4.42
N ALA A 98 -19.26 8.60 4.63
CA ALA A 98 -19.84 7.48 5.38
C ALA A 98 -19.57 6.13 4.69
N HIS A 99 -19.65 6.08 3.36
CA HIS A 99 -19.33 4.87 2.59
C HIS A 99 -17.84 4.52 2.66
N LEU A 100 -16.96 5.53 2.65
CA LEU A 100 -15.53 5.32 2.84
C LEU A 100 -15.25 4.75 4.24
N HIS A 101 -15.83 5.35 5.26
CA HIS A 101 -15.68 4.85 6.64
C HIS A 101 -16.10 3.38 6.73
N ARG A 102 -17.30 3.08 6.22
CA ARG A 102 -17.81 1.70 6.24
C ARG A 102 -16.94 0.72 5.42
N ALA A 103 -16.41 1.15 4.28
CA ALA A 103 -15.49 0.34 3.48
C ALA A 103 -14.18 0.06 4.24
N CYS A 104 -13.63 1.07 4.92
CA CYS A 104 -12.43 0.91 5.75
C CYS A 104 -12.67 -0.04 6.93
N GLU A 105 -13.83 0.05 7.60
CA GLU A 105 -14.20 -0.90 8.65
C GLU A 105 -14.25 -2.35 8.15
N LEU A 106 -14.93 -2.58 7.02
CA LEU A 106 -15.08 -3.92 6.43
C LEU A 106 -13.75 -4.52 5.95
N GLU A 107 -12.80 -3.70 5.53
CA GLU A 107 -11.46 -4.13 5.12
C GLU A 107 -10.44 -4.02 6.26
N GLU A 108 -10.86 -3.60 7.47
CA GLU A 108 -10.00 -3.38 8.65
C GLU A 108 -8.81 -2.44 8.35
N ILE A 109 -9.06 -1.42 7.50
CA ILE A 109 -8.07 -0.42 7.10
C ILE A 109 -8.21 0.81 8.01
N ASP A 110 -7.11 1.23 8.62
CA ASP A 110 -7.09 2.43 9.44
C ASP A 110 -6.96 3.74 8.61
N ASP A 111 -6.90 4.86 9.30
CA ASP A 111 -6.77 6.19 8.68
C ASP A 111 -5.44 6.45 7.97
N LEU A 112 -4.38 5.69 8.25
CA LEU A 112 -3.12 5.68 7.49
C LEU A 112 -3.12 4.66 6.34
N GLY A 113 -4.21 3.94 6.14
CA GLY A 113 -4.29 2.87 5.16
C GLY A 113 -3.60 1.58 5.61
N LEU A 114 -3.31 1.39 6.90
CA LEU A 114 -2.73 0.15 7.42
C LEU A 114 -3.80 -0.92 7.51
N GLY A 115 -3.53 -2.06 6.89
CA GLY A 115 -4.37 -3.25 7.04
C GLY A 115 -4.06 -4.06 8.31
N PRO A 116 -4.79 -5.17 8.53
CA PRO A 116 -4.68 -5.97 9.76
C PRO A 116 -3.26 -6.43 10.08
N ASN A 117 -2.50 -6.82 9.08
CA ASN A 117 -1.15 -7.34 9.27
C ASN A 117 -0.16 -6.25 9.69
N GLU A 118 -0.25 -5.05 9.09
CA GLU A 118 0.58 -3.92 9.47
C GLU A 118 0.24 -3.44 10.87
N GLN A 119 -1.05 -3.35 11.21
CA GLN A 119 -1.50 -2.98 12.56
C GLN A 119 -1.03 -4.00 13.60
N LYS A 120 -1.16 -5.31 13.31
CA LYS A 120 -0.66 -6.38 14.18
C LYS A 120 0.86 -6.30 14.33
N TYR A 121 1.58 -6.02 13.23
CA TYR A 121 3.03 -5.83 13.26
C TYR A 121 3.44 -4.74 14.25
N LEU A 122 2.82 -3.55 14.17
CA LEU A 122 3.12 -2.45 15.08
C LEU A 122 2.84 -2.82 16.55
N ARG A 123 1.71 -3.46 16.82
CA ARG A 123 1.37 -3.94 18.17
C ARG A 123 2.38 -4.93 18.73
N LEU A 124 2.92 -5.83 17.91
CA LEU A 124 3.96 -6.76 18.36
C LEU A 124 5.23 -6.05 18.85
N LEU A 125 5.54 -4.88 18.28
CA LEU A 125 6.72 -4.10 18.65
C LEU A 125 6.51 -3.23 19.90
N GLU A 126 5.31 -3.16 20.49
CA GLU A 126 5.07 -2.43 21.75
C GLU A 126 5.86 -3.06 22.92
N ALA A 127 6.00 -4.37 22.92
CA ALA A 127 6.76 -5.10 23.95
C ALA A 127 8.26 -4.87 23.89
N GLY A 128 8.77 -4.25 22.81
CA GLY A 128 10.18 -3.96 22.60
C GLY A 128 10.72 -4.43 21.25
N PRO A 129 12.03 -4.23 21.01
CA PRO A 129 12.66 -4.61 19.75
C PRO A 129 12.63 -6.13 19.48
N ILE A 130 12.23 -6.52 18.26
CA ILE A 130 12.05 -7.92 17.85
C ILE A 130 12.79 -8.22 16.54
N ARG A 131 13.26 -9.46 16.37
CA ARG A 131 13.84 -9.95 15.12
C ARG A 131 12.75 -10.23 14.07
N LEU A 132 13.09 -10.03 12.79
CA LEU A 132 12.17 -10.26 11.67
C LEU A 132 11.55 -11.66 11.65
N ASN A 133 12.35 -12.69 11.87
CA ASN A 133 11.86 -14.08 11.87
C ASN A 133 10.83 -14.35 12.97
N VAL A 134 10.98 -13.70 14.12
CA VAL A 134 10.02 -13.81 15.23
C VAL A 134 8.72 -13.10 14.87
N VAL A 135 8.80 -11.86 14.34
CA VAL A 135 7.62 -11.14 13.85
C VAL A 135 6.89 -11.96 12.78
N ALA A 136 7.63 -12.51 11.81
CA ALA A 136 7.08 -13.33 10.75
C ALA A 136 6.33 -14.56 11.29
N SER A 137 6.92 -15.25 12.29
CA SER A 137 6.27 -16.37 12.97
C SER A 137 4.98 -15.95 13.69
N MET A 138 5.00 -14.81 14.41
CA MET A 138 3.84 -14.27 15.13
C MET A 138 2.72 -13.78 14.20
N LEU A 139 3.07 -13.35 12.99
CA LEU A 139 2.10 -13.01 11.94
C LEU A 139 1.63 -14.23 11.13
N ALA A 140 2.26 -15.40 11.31
CA ALA A 140 2.05 -16.60 10.50
C ALA A 140 2.28 -16.34 8.99
N LEU A 141 3.30 -15.53 8.66
CA LEU A 141 3.65 -15.14 7.29
C LEU A 141 5.11 -15.50 6.98
N PRO A 142 5.43 -15.78 5.69
CA PRO A 142 6.82 -15.93 5.28
C PRO A 142 7.65 -14.68 5.57
N THR A 143 8.87 -14.83 6.05
CA THR A 143 9.79 -13.72 6.36
C THR A 143 9.99 -12.77 5.18
N ARG A 144 10.04 -13.32 3.95
CA ARG A 144 10.15 -12.54 2.72
C ARG A 144 8.91 -11.63 2.51
N THR A 145 7.71 -12.16 2.75
CA THR A 145 6.47 -11.38 2.65
C THR A 145 6.46 -10.24 3.66
N VAL A 146 6.85 -10.51 4.91
CA VAL A 146 6.92 -9.47 5.93
C VAL A 146 7.90 -8.38 5.54
N SER A 147 9.12 -8.74 5.11
CA SER A 147 10.15 -7.75 4.77
C SER A 147 9.87 -6.98 3.48
N GLN A 148 9.28 -7.63 2.47
CA GLN A 148 9.09 -7.02 1.15
C GLN A 148 7.74 -6.33 0.96
N VAL A 149 6.73 -6.70 1.74
CA VAL A 149 5.37 -6.15 1.58
C VAL A 149 5.00 -5.26 2.77
N ILE A 150 5.14 -5.79 4.00
CA ILE A 150 4.68 -5.10 5.22
C ILE A 150 5.69 -4.03 5.66
N GLU A 151 6.95 -4.41 5.87
CA GLU A 151 7.97 -3.51 6.41
C GLU A 151 8.29 -2.32 5.50
N GLN A 152 8.21 -2.49 4.18
CA GLN A 152 8.59 -1.42 3.24
C GLN A 152 7.80 -0.14 3.47
N PHE A 153 6.49 -0.25 3.65
CA PHE A 153 5.67 0.91 3.94
C PHE A 153 5.92 1.45 5.35
N LEU A 154 5.99 0.59 6.36
CA LEU A 154 6.21 1.00 7.75
C LEU A 154 7.53 1.74 7.94
N LEU A 155 8.61 1.29 7.27
CA LEU A 155 9.91 1.96 7.25
C LEU A 155 9.83 3.31 6.52
N ARG A 156 9.22 3.35 5.34
CA ARG A 156 9.05 4.58 4.56
C ARG A 156 8.21 5.63 5.30
N ALA A 157 7.17 5.19 5.99
CA ALA A 157 6.32 6.04 6.81
C ALA A 157 7.00 6.50 8.12
N GLY A 158 8.18 5.93 8.44
CA GLY A 158 8.91 6.22 9.64
C GLY A 158 8.23 5.74 10.92
N LEU A 159 7.42 4.68 10.84
CA LEU A 159 6.73 4.07 11.99
C LEU A 159 7.62 3.08 12.73
N ILE A 160 8.52 2.42 12.01
CA ILE A 160 9.49 1.48 12.55
C ILE A 160 10.90 1.84 12.11
N ALA A 161 11.89 1.38 12.88
CA ALA A 161 13.30 1.46 12.55
C ALA A 161 13.95 0.08 12.65
N LYS A 162 15.11 -0.07 12.01
CA LYS A 162 16.01 -1.22 12.16
C LYS A 162 17.27 -0.75 12.88
N ASP A 163 17.62 -1.40 13.96
CA ASP A 163 18.87 -1.17 14.64
C ASP A 163 20.07 -1.83 13.92
N LYS A 164 21.28 -1.59 14.44
CA LYS A 164 22.53 -2.18 13.91
C LYS A 164 22.58 -3.71 14.01
N SER A 165 21.82 -4.30 14.93
CA SER A 165 21.74 -5.75 15.15
C SER A 165 20.62 -6.41 14.32
N GLY A 166 19.89 -5.61 13.55
CA GLY A 166 18.78 -6.06 12.72
C GLY A 166 17.49 -6.29 13.49
N LEU A 167 17.36 -5.80 14.70
CA LEU A 167 16.09 -5.76 15.42
C LEU A 167 15.21 -4.66 14.87
N ARG A 168 13.90 -4.88 14.91
CA ARG A 168 12.86 -3.91 14.54
C ARG A 168 12.29 -3.30 15.80
N GLU A 169 12.15 -1.99 15.79
CA GLU A 169 11.60 -1.23 16.90
C GLU A 169 10.65 -0.14 16.42
N LEU A 170 9.74 0.28 17.28
CA LEU A 170 8.88 1.43 17.03
C LEU A 170 9.70 2.72 17.13
N THR A 171 9.51 3.61 16.19
CA THR A 171 9.95 5.01 16.33
C THR A 171 9.05 5.77 17.31
N ALA A 172 9.37 7.03 17.64
CA ALA A 172 8.45 7.91 18.39
C ALA A 172 7.08 7.97 17.69
N LYS A 173 7.08 8.24 16.38
CA LYS A 173 5.88 8.29 15.54
C LYS A 173 5.09 6.97 15.56
N GLY A 174 5.79 5.83 15.54
CA GLY A 174 5.17 4.51 15.63
C GLY A 174 4.50 4.26 16.98
N ARG A 175 5.15 4.67 18.08
CA ARG A 175 4.57 4.57 19.45
C ARG A 175 3.32 5.42 19.59
N ASP A 176 3.37 6.69 19.17
CA ASP A 176 2.21 7.59 19.21
C ASP A 176 1.04 7.01 18.41
N ARG A 177 1.34 6.38 17.26
CA ARG A 177 0.31 5.75 16.43
C ARG A 177 -0.39 4.59 17.12
N VAL A 178 0.37 3.70 17.76
CA VAL A 178 -0.20 2.53 18.44
C VAL A 178 -1.01 2.97 19.67
N SER A 179 -0.52 3.94 20.43
CA SER A 179 -1.24 4.50 21.58
C SER A 179 -2.59 5.13 21.19
N ASN A 180 -2.63 5.87 20.08
CA ASN A 180 -3.87 6.48 19.58
C ASN A 180 -4.88 5.44 19.06
N ALA A 181 -4.41 4.35 18.45
CA ALA A 181 -5.27 3.27 17.97
C ALA A 181 -5.97 2.52 19.12
N CYS A 182 -5.33 2.38 20.28
CA CYS A 182 -5.95 1.80 21.47
C CYS A 182 -7.11 2.65 22.03
N GLN A 183 -7.11 3.97 21.84
CA GLN A 183 -8.16 4.86 22.33
C GLN A 183 -9.41 4.88 21.44
N GLN A 184 -9.32 4.44 20.20
CA GLN A 184 -10.46 4.40 19.25
C GLN A 184 -11.25 3.09 19.31
N THR A 185 -10.81 2.11 20.08
CA THR A 185 -11.43 0.77 20.19
C THR A 185 -12.24 0.59 21.48
N VAL A 186 -12.43 1.66 22.30
CA VAL A 186 -13.25 1.67 23.54
C VAL A 186 -14.56 2.48 23.29
#